data_169b7cad1b0f7f96fcbb011e1c924e43
#
_entry.id   169b7cad1b0f7f96fcbb011e1c924e43
#
_cell.length_a   1.000
_cell.length_b   1.000
_cell.length_c   1.000
_cell.angle_alpha   90.00
_cell.angle_beta   90.00
_cell.angle_gamma   90.00
#
_symmetry.space_group_name_H-M   'P 1'
#
loop_
_entity.id
_entity.type
_entity.pdbx_description
1 polymer ?
#
loop_
_entity_poly.entity_id
_entity_poly.type
_entity_poly.pdbx_seq_one_letter_code
_entity_poly.pdbx_strand_id
1 'polypeptide(L)'
;LRLALLHYVARKCRNSRLLIIGTYRSEELVRSKEERLHPLEETMFSMSREDLLTKMELGRLKLDDFPALLNSLFHSQFDGEFAKKLHRETEGNPLFVLETLNLLAEEGFLQERGGQWVLTAPTEKIGVPSKVHEVIIRRLSRLDREERKLLDLAAVCGNSFNPDTLRRTMALDLADVLE
;
A
#
# COMPACT_ATOMS: atom_id res chain seq x y z
N LEU A 1 25.01 10.15 -2.78
CA LEU A 1 25.79 8.94 -3.14
C LEU A 1 24.90 7.83 -3.76
N ARG A 2 23.75 7.47 -3.16
CA ARG A 2 22.86 6.37 -3.62
C ARG A 2 22.29 6.59 -5.03
N LEU A 3 21.82 7.81 -5.34
CA LEU A 3 21.25 8.15 -6.65
C LEU A 3 22.29 8.21 -7.76
N ALA A 4 23.50 8.72 -7.47
CA ALA A 4 24.61 8.70 -8.41
C ALA A 4 25.07 7.27 -8.76
N LEU A 5 25.02 6.36 -7.76
CA LEU A 5 25.28 4.94 -8.00
C LEU A 5 24.21 4.30 -8.89
N LEU A 6 22.93 4.61 -8.67
CA LEU A 6 21.83 4.14 -9.51
C LEU A 6 22.04 4.56 -10.97
N HIS A 7 22.34 5.83 -11.20
CA HIS A 7 22.61 6.36 -12.54
C HIS A 7 23.83 5.67 -13.20
N TYR A 8 24.91 5.50 -12.44
CA TYR A 8 26.10 4.79 -12.92
C TYR A 8 25.79 3.34 -13.32
N VAL A 9 25.05 2.59 -12.47
CA VAL A 9 24.66 1.22 -12.75
C VAL A 9 23.78 1.15 -13.99
N ALA A 10 22.79 2.03 -14.12
CA ALA A 10 21.91 2.07 -15.28
C ALA A 10 22.69 2.26 -16.59
N ARG A 11 23.68 3.15 -16.61
CA ARG A 11 24.59 3.33 -17.78
C ARG A 11 25.38 2.07 -18.10
N LYS A 12 25.96 1.44 -17.10
CA LYS A 12 26.82 0.25 -17.28
C LYS A 12 26.06 -0.99 -17.69
N CYS A 13 24.81 -1.10 -17.22
CA CYS A 13 23.95 -2.26 -17.47
C CYS A 13 23.01 -2.11 -18.66
N ARG A 14 23.14 -1.05 -19.46
CA ARG A 14 22.25 -0.76 -20.60
C ARG A 14 22.02 -1.95 -21.55
N ASN A 15 23.06 -2.75 -21.78
CA ASN A 15 23.01 -3.90 -22.68
C ASN A 15 22.92 -5.24 -21.92
N SER A 16 22.64 -5.21 -20.63
CA SER A 16 22.48 -6.42 -19.82
C SER A 16 20.99 -6.76 -19.65
N ARG A 17 20.70 -8.00 -19.25
CA ARG A 17 19.35 -8.45 -18.92
C ARG A 17 18.98 -8.05 -17.48
N LEU A 18 19.09 -6.77 -17.16
CA LEU A 18 18.81 -6.23 -15.84
C LEU A 18 17.67 -5.21 -15.97
N LEU A 19 16.59 -5.41 -15.20
CA LEU A 19 15.52 -4.46 -15.01
C LEU A 19 15.57 -3.94 -13.57
N ILE A 20 15.64 -2.61 -13.41
CA ILE A 20 15.57 -1.94 -12.12
C ILE A 20 14.25 -1.21 -12.05
N ILE A 21 13.43 -1.53 -11.06
CA ILE A 21 12.15 -0.86 -10.81
C ILE A 21 12.29 -0.04 -9.53
N GLY A 22 12.06 1.26 -9.63
CA GLY A 22 12.00 2.17 -8.49
C GLY A 22 10.60 2.75 -8.35
N THR A 23 10.12 2.86 -7.12
CA THR A 23 8.85 3.51 -6.81
C THR A 23 9.09 4.74 -5.95
N TYR A 24 8.30 5.78 -6.16
CA TYR A 24 8.36 7.02 -5.38
C TYR A 24 6.98 7.68 -5.34
N ARG A 25 6.79 8.58 -4.41
CA ARG A 25 5.58 9.42 -4.31
C ARG A 25 5.90 10.81 -4.82
N SER A 26 5.16 11.24 -5.84
CA SER A 26 5.38 12.58 -6.46
C SER A 26 5.21 13.72 -5.44
N GLU A 27 4.31 13.55 -4.46
CA GLU A 27 4.06 14.54 -3.41
C GLU A 27 5.27 14.73 -2.47
N GLU A 28 6.12 13.72 -2.34
CA GLU A 28 7.32 13.78 -1.50
C GLU A 28 8.46 14.56 -2.17
N LEU A 29 8.43 14.68 -3.49
CA LEU A 29 9.43 15.43 -4.24
C LEU A 29 9.27 16.96 -4.08
N VAL A 30 8.03 17.42 -3.86
CA VAL A 30 7.69 18.86 -3.77
C VAL A 30 8.10 19.48 -2.41
N ARG A 31 8.53 18.69 -1.43
CA ARG A 31 8.76 19.17 -0.05
C ARG A 31 10.09 19.86 0.24
N SER A 32 10.95 20.10 -0.73
CA SER A 32 12.11 20.93 -0.49
C SER A 32 11.70 22.41 -0.45
N LYS A 33 11.80 23.06 0.71
CA LYS A 33 11.54 24.49 0.93
C LYS A 33 12.54 25.41 0.22
N GLU A 34 13.50 24.85 -0.46
CA GLU A 34 14.48 25.57 -1.27
C GLU A 34 14.11 25.41 -2.74
N GLU A 35 14.27 26.47 -3.53
CA GLU A 35 13.99 26.54 -4.99
C GLU A 35 14.80 25.54 -5.84
N ARG A 36 15.38 24.50 -5.24
CA ARG A 36 16.16 23.49 -5.92
C ARG A 36 15.32 22.24 -6.16
N LEU A 37 15.47 21.68 -7.35
CA LEU A 37 14.89 20.37 -7.69
C LEU A 37 15.33 19.32 -6.68
N HIS A 38 14.41 18.44 -6.33
CA HIS A 38 14.76 17.31 -5.47
C HIS A 38 15.85 16.44 -6.15
N PRO A 39 16.88 15.95 -5.44
CA PRO A 39 17.97 15.18 -6.04
C PRO A 39 17.51 13.97 -6.88
N LEU A 40 16.36 13.36 -6.52
CA LEU A 40 15.77 12.31 -7.32
C LEU A 40 15.26 12.82 -8.67
N GLU A 41 14.61 13.97 -8.71
CA GLU A 41 14.15 14.58 -9.96
C GLU A 41 15.30 14.95 -10.89
N GLU A 42 16.39 15.53 -10.36
CA GLU A 42 17.60 15.81 -11.15
C GLU A 42 18.19 14.53 -11.75
N THR A 43 18.25 13.47 -10.95
CA THR A 43 18.75 12.15 -11.40
C THR A 43 17.85 11.57 -12.47
N MET A 44 16.53 11.58 -12.27
CA MET A 44 15.54 11.09 -13.23
C MET A 44 15.59 11.87 -14.54
N PHE A 45 15.73 13.20 -14.47
CA PHE A 45 15.88 14.05 -15.66
C PHE A 45 17.14 13.68 -16.44
N SER A 46 18.27 13.48 -15.75
CA SER A 46 19.53 13.06 -16.37
C SER A 46 19.42 11.68 -17.02
N MET A 47 18.82 10.71 -16.33
CA MET A 47 18.60 9.36 -16.85
C MET A 47 17.64 9.34 -18.04
N SER A 48 16.59 10.18 -18.02
CA SER A 48 15.64 10.31 -19.13
C SER A 48 16.28 10.86 -20.40
N ARG A 49 17.18 11.84 -20.26
CA ARG A 49 17.94 12.39 -21.40
C ARG A 49 18.88 11.37 -22.05
N GLU A 50 19.25 10.34 -21.32
CA GLU A 50 20.13 9.26 -21.77
C GLU A 50 19.37 8.00 -22.20
N ASP A 51 18.03 8.05 -22.28
CA ASP A 51 17.15 6.91 -22.56
C ASP A 51 17.40 5.70 -21.62
N LEU A 52 17.67 5.99 -20.34
CA LEU A 52 17.91 5.00 -19.29
C LEU A 52 16.70 4.83 -18.37
N LEU A 53 15.66 5.63 -18.53
CA LEU A 53 14.49 5.66 -17.64
C LEU A 53 13.21 5.74 -18.44
N THR A 54 12.28 4.86 -18.09
CA THR A 54 10.87 4.98 -18.47
C THR A 54 10.05 5.30 -17.25
N LYS A 55 9.36 6.45 -17.24
CA LYS A 55 8.46 6.85 -16.17
C LYS A 55 7.07 6.28 -16.43
N MET A 56 6.49 5.63 -15.42
CA MET A 56 5.12 5.15 -15.44
C MET A 56 4.35 5.79 -14.28
N GLU A 57 3.25 6.44 -14.58
CA GLU A 57 2.35 6.98 -13.56
C GLU A 57 1.26 5.96 -13.24
N LEU A 58 1.16 5.59 -11.97
CA LEU A 58 0.12 4.71 -11.48
C LEU A 58 -1.04 5.55 -10.94
N GLY A 59 -2.17 5.48 -11.63
CA GLY A 59 -3.42 6.08 -11.19
C GLY A 59 -4.23 5.16 -10.28
N ARG A 60 -5.41 5.66 -9.87
CA ARG A 60 -6.41 4.83 -9.22
C ARG A 60 -7.02 3.84 -10.21
N LEU A 61 -7.48 2.68 -9.70
CA LEU A 61 -8.19 1.68 -10.49
C LEU A 61 -9.53 2.27 -10.97
N LYS A 62 -9.84 2.07 -12.24
CA LYS A 62 -11.15 2.43 -12.80
C LYS A 62 -12.18 1.35 -12.46
N LEU A 63 -13.45 1.70 -12.49
CA LEU A 63 -14.53 0.74 -12.24
C LEU A 63 -14.44 -0.48 -13.18
N ASP A 64 -14.09 -0.28 -14.42
CA ASP A 64 -13.98 -1.34 -15.43
C ASP A 64 -12.84 -2.32 -15.14
N ASP A 65 -11.86 -1.94 -14.31
CA ASP A 65 -10.73 -2.80 -13.92
C ASP A 65 -11.12 -3.77 -12.78
N PHE A 66 -12.21 -3.50 -12.04
CA PHE A 66 -12.59 -4.26 -10.85
C PHE A 66 -12.98 -5.72 -11.14
N PRO A 67 -13.76 -6.04 -12.18
CA PRO A 67 -14.07 -7.44 -12.49
C PRO A 67 -12.81 -8.27 -12.74
N ALA A 68 -11.84 -7.73 -13.49
CA ALA A 68 -10.57 -8.39 -13.75
C ALA A 68 -9.72 -8.54 -12.48
N LEU A 69 -9.67 -7.50 -11.64
CA LEU A 69 -8.99 -7.55 -10.36
C LEU A 69 -9.57 -8.61 -9.43
N LEU A 70 -10.89 -8.60 -9.22
CA LEU A 70 -11.57 -9.54 -8.35
C LEU A 70 -11.42 -10.97 -8.84
N ASN A 71 -11.54 -11.20 -10.15
CA ASN A 71 -11.30 -12.52 -10.73
C ASN A 71 -9.84 -12.99 -10.55
N SER A 72 -8.88 -12.09 -10.67
CA SER A 72 -7.46 -12.39 -10.45
C SER A 72 -7.15 -12.76 -9.00
N LEU A 73 -7.78 -12.08 -8.03
CA LEU A 73 -7.54 -12.29 -6.61
C LEU A 73 -8.25 -13.54 -6.07
N PHE A 74 -9.46 -13.79 -6.53
CA PHE A 74 -10.35 -14.79 -5.94
C PHE A 74 -10.70 -15.95 -6.87
N HIS A 75 -10.27 -15.91 -8.12
CA HIS A 75 -10.65 -16.88 -9.17
C HIS A 75 -12.16 -17.12 -9.22
N SER A 76 -12.93 -16.06 -8.97
CA SER A 76 -14.39 -16.09 -8.87
C SER A 76 -14.98 -14.84 -9.50
N GLN A 77 -16.22 -14.98 -10.00
CA GLN A 77 -16.97 -13.84 -10.53
C GLN A 77 -17.90 -13.29 -9.44
N PHE A 78 -17.80 -11.98 -9.24
CA PHE A 78 -18.68 -11.24 -8.34
C PHE A 78 -19.70 -10.45 -9.15
N ASP A 79 -20.84 -10.13 -8.53
CA ASP A 79 -21.83 -9.30 -9.20
C ASP A 79 -21.30 -7.86 -9.45
N GLY A 80 -21.83 -7.20 -10.46
CA GLY A 80 -21.41 -5.86 -10.81
C GLY A 80 -21.75 -4.82 -9.75
N GLU A 81 -22.73 -5.08 -8.90
CA GLU A 81 -23.11 -4.16 -7.81
C GLU A 81 -22.09 -4.18 -6.69
N PHE A 82 -21.51 -5.34 -6.38
CA PHE A 82 -20.41 -5.43 -5.44
C PHE A 82 -19.17 -4.66 -5.94
N ALA A 83 -18.80 -4.85 -7.21
CA ALA A 83 -17.68 -4.14 -7.82
C ALA A 83 -17.88 -2.62 -7.80
N LYS A 84 -19.11 -2.14 -8.13
CA LYS A 84 -19.46 -0.72 -8.07
C LYS A 84 -19.38 -0.17 -6.64
N LYS A 85 -19.92 -0.91 -5.67
CA LYS A 85 -19.88 -0.51 -4.27
C LYS A 85 -18.46 -0.42 -3.76
N LEU A 86 -17.64 -1.45 -4.02
CA LEU A 86 -16.23 -1.48 -3.64
C LEU A 86 -15.45 -0.33 -4.27
N HIS A 87 -15.63 -0.08 -5.57
CA HIS A 87 -15.01 1.06 -6.25
C HIS A 87 -15.39 2.40 -5.62
N ARG A 88 -16.69 2.63 -5.37
CA ARG A 88 -17.20 3.87 -4.79
C ARG A 88 -16.60 4.14 -3.40
N GLU A 89 -16.57 3.13 -2.54
CA GLU A 89 -16.11 3.29 -1.15
C GLU A 89 -14.57 3.39 -1.04
N THR A 90 -13.85 2.76 -1.96
CA THR A 90 -12.37 2.80 -1.99
C THR A 90 -11.81 3.88 -2.92
N GLU A 91 -12.68 4.51 -3.71
CA GLU A 91 -12.33 5.46 -4.77
C GLU A 91 -11.26 4.88 -5.73
N GLY A 92 -11.22 3.57 -5.89
CA GLY A 92 -10.25 2.87 -6.75
C GLY A 92 -8.81 2.88 -6.22
N ASN A 93 -8.59 3.19 -4.94
CA ASN A 93 -7.26 3.07 -4.35
C ASN A 93 -6.92 1.59 -4.11
N PRO A 94 -5.87 1.03 -4.77
CA PRO A 94 -5.57 -0.40 -4.69
C PRO A 94 -5.34 -0.91 -3.26
N LEU A 95 -4.67 -0.13 -2.43
CA LEU A 95 -4.44 -0.49 -1.03
C LEU A 95 -5.76 -0.64 -0.27
N PHE A 96 -6.68 0.32 -0.46
CA PHE A 96 -7.97 0.29 0.23
C PHE A 96 -8.88 -0.81 -0.28
N VAL A 97 -8.80 -1.12 -1.58
CA VAL A 97 -9.50 -2.27 -2.15
C VAL A 97 -9.05 -3.56 -1.45
N LEU A 98 -7.73 -3.80 -1.39
CA LEU A 98 -7.18 -5.00 -0.75
C LEU A 98 -7.52 -5.05 0.74
N GLU A 99 -7.36 -3.95 1.47
CA GLU A 99 -7.67 -3.88 2.89
C GLU A 99 -9.16 -4.12 3.17
N THR A 100 -10.04 -3.57 2.34
CA THR A 100 -11.49 -3.81 2.45
C THR A 100 -11.83 -5.27 2.17
N LEU A 101 -11.25 -5.88 1.14
CA LEU A 101 -11.48 -7.28 0.82
C LEU A 101 -10.99 -8.20 1.94
N ASN A 102 -9.80 -7.93 2.51
CA ASN A 102 -9.29 -8.66 3.65
C ASN A 102 -10.23 -8.56 4.86
N LEU A 103 -10.71 -7.35 5.16
CA LEU A 103 -11.66 -7.13 6.24
C LEU A 103 -12.97 -7.90 6.03
N LEU A 104 -13.51 -7.89 4.81
CA LEU A 104 -14.72 -8.65 4.48
C LEU A 104 -14.53 -10.16 4.62
N ALA A 105 -13.33 -10.68 4.30
CA ALA A 105 -12.98 -12.07 4.51
C ALA A 105 -12.89 -12.40 6.01
N GLU A 106 -12.25 -11.57 6.79
CA GLU A 106 -12.11 -11.73 8.25
C GLU A 106 -13.46 -11.63 8.98
N GLU A 107 -14.35 -10.77 8.53
CA GLU A 107 -15.72 -10.64 9.06
C GLU A 107 -16.68 -11.74 8.55
N GLY A 108 -16.19 -12.62 7.67
CA GLY A 108 -16.95 -13.74 7.13
C GLY A 108 -17.96 -13.35 6.05
N PHE A 109 -17.95 -12.13 5.54
CA PHE A 109 -18.75 -11.73 4.39
C PHE A 109 -18.21 -12.27 3.07
N LEU A 110 -16.93 -12.58 3.01
CA LEU A 110 -16.25 -13.19 1.88
C LEU A 110 -15.69 -14.55 2.33
N GLN A 111 -16.16 -15.65 1.76
CA GLN A 111 -15.79 -17.01 2.15
C GLN A 111 -15.46 -17.86 0.95
N GLU A 112 -14.48 -18.74 1.11
CA GLU A 112 -14.18 -19.77 0.13
C GLU A 112 -15.12 -20.97 0.34
N ARG A 113 -15.83 -21.36 -0.73
CA ARG A 113 -16.72 -22.52 -0.76
C ARG A 113 -16.48 -23.32 -2.03
N GLY A 114 -16.04 -24.55 -1.87
CA GLY A 114 -15.79 -25.43 -3.01
C GLY A 114 -14.74 -24.91 -3.99
N GLY A 115 -13.71 -24.21 -3.51
CA GLY A 115 -12.65 -23.62 -4.35
C GLY A 115 -13.04 -22.28 -5.02
N GLN A 116 -14.20 -21.74 -4.69
CA GLN A 116 -14.64 -20.43 -5.18
C GLN A 116 -14.97 -19.50 -4.02
N TRP A 117 -14.62 -18.23 -4.19
CA TRP A 117 -14.97 -17.19 -3.24
C TRP A 117 -16.36 -16.63 -3.51
N VAL A 118 -17.17 -16.56 -2.49
CA VAL A 118 -18.55 -16.10 -2.56
C VAL A 118 -18.85 -15.08 -1.48
N LEU A 119 -19.77 -14.17 -1.78
CA LEU A 119 -20.37 -13.30 -0.76
C LEU A 119 -21.41 -14.10 0.03
N THR A 120 -21.36 -14.00 1.35
CA THR A 120 -22.28 -14.72 2.26
C THR A 120 -23.60 -13.96 2.49
N ALA A 121 -23.66 -12.71 2.04
CA ALA A 121 -24.83 -11.84 2.15
C ALA A 121 -25.01 -11.00 0.88
N PRO A 122 -26.21 -10.50 0.59
CA PRO A 122 -26.42 -9.54 -0.49
C PRO A 122 -25.56 -8.28 -0.32
N THR A 123 -25.07 -7.74 -1.43
CA THR A 123 -24.17 -6.58 -1.47
C THR A 123 -24.67 -5.38 -0.64
N GLU A 124 -25.98 -5.15 -0.60
CA GLU A 124 -26.58 -4.04 0.16
C GLU A 124 -26.37 -4.18 1.66
N LYS A 125 -26.33 -5.41 2.17
CA LYS A 125 -26.15 -5.73 3.60
C LYS A 125 -24.69 -5.78 4.03
N ILE A 126 -23.75 -5.81 3.09
CA ILE A 126 -22.31 -5.85 3.37
C ILE A 126 -21.85 -4.43 3.72
N GLY A 127 -21.40 -4.23 4.93
CA GLY A 127 -20.84 -2.94 5.39
C GLY A 127 -19.45 -2.70 4.83
N VAL A 128 -19.34 -2.25 3.57
CA VAL A 128 -18.04 -1.81 3.02
C VAL A 128 -17.66 -0.50 3.71
N PRO A 129 -16.51 -0.40 4.36
CA PRO A 129 -16.07 0.83 5.01
C PRO A 129 -15.98 1.98 4.01
N SER A 130 -16.61 3.10 4.32
CA SER A 130 -16.69 4.26 3.42
C SER A 130 -15.44 5.14 3.41
N LYS A 131 -14.49 4.85 4.29
CA LYS A 131 -13.23 5.60 4.39
C LYS A 131 -12.11 4.70 4.90
N VAL A 132 -10.91 4.96 4.39
CA VAL A 132 -9.64 4.38 4.89
C VAL A 132 -9.55 4.44 6.41
N HIS A 133 -9.99 5.54 6.98
CA HIS A 133 -9.98 5.75 8.42
C HIS A 133 -10.78 4.66 9.15
N GLU A 134 -11.93 4.24 8.64
CA GLU A 134 -12.72 3.16 9.25
C GLU A 134 -12.00 1.81 9.21
N VAL A 135 -11.33 1.49 8.09
CA VAL A 135 -10.53 0.26 7.99
C VAL A 135 -9.40 0.28 9.02
N ILE A 136 -8.71 1.40 9.14
CA ILE A 136 -7.64 1.58 10.12
C ILE A 136 -8.21 1.48 11.55
N ILE A 137 -9.29 2.18 11.85
CA ILE A 137 -9.92 2.15 13.19
C ILE A 137 -10.38 0.74 13.55
N ARG A 138 -11.00 0.00 12.62
CA ARG A 138 -11.40 -1.39 12.87
C ARG A 138 -10.20 -2.31 13.12
N ARG A 139 -9.07 -2.11 12.44
CA ARG A 139 -7.82 -2.83 12.76
C ARG A 139 -7.28 -2.45 14.13
N LEU A 140 -7.22 -1.16 14.43
CA LEU A 140 -6.78 -0.66 15.73
C LEU A 140 -7.64 -1.16 16.89
N SER A 141 -8.94 -1.36 16.69
CA SER A 141 -9.85 -1.87 17.71
C SER A 141 -9.65 -3.35 18.04
N ARG A 142 -8.92 -4.10 17.21
CA ARG A 142 -8.59 -5.52 17.43
C ARG A 142 -7.32 -5.72 18.24
N LEU A 143 -6.49 -4.67 18.32
CA LEU A 143 -5.27 -4.70 19.09
C LEU A 143 -5.61 -4.80 20.58
N ASP A 144 -4.87 -5.61 21.29
CA ASP A 144 -4.94 -5.65 22.73
C ASP A 144 -4.37 -4.37 23.36
N ARG A 145 -4.39 -4.28 24.67
CA ARG A 145 -3.97 -3.07 25.40
C ARG A 145 -2.47 -2.80 25.25
N GLU A 146 -1.65 -3.83 25.21
CA GLU A 146 -0.21 -3.69 25.13
C GLU A 146 0.24 -3.37 23.70
N GLU A 147 -0.32 -4.04 22.71
CA GLU A 147 -0.15 -3.74 21.27
C GLU A 147 -0.56 -2.30 20.97
N ARG A 148 -1.68 -1.84 21.54
CA ARG A 148 -2.15 -0.47 21.37
C ARG A 148 -1.19 0.56 21.94
N LYS A 149 -0.66 0.31 23.14
CA LYS A 149 0.35 1.20 23.76
C LYS A 149 1.62 1.26 22.92
N LEU A 150 2.07 0.10 22.40
CA LEU A 150 3.24 0.03 21.54
C LEU A 150 3.04 0.90 20.30
N LEU A 151 1.88 0.80 19.67
CA LEU A 151 1.54 1.58 18.48
C LEU A 151 1.44 3.08 18.79
N ASP A 152 0.82 3.46 19.91
CA ASP A 152 0.70 4.85 20.33
C ASP A 152 2.10 5.48 20.58
N LEU A 153 3.02 4.74 21.18
CA LEU A 153 4.41 5.17 21.36
C LEU A 153 5.15 5.26 20.01
N ALA A 154 4.99 4.29 19.14
CA ALA A 154 5.58 4.32 17.81
C ALA A 154 5.10 5.53 17.02
N ALA A 155 3.80 5.88 17.13
CA ALA A 155 3.22 7.04 16.46
C ALA A 155 3.83 8.37 16.96
N VAL A 156 4.16 8.47 18.25
CA VAL A 156 4.87 9.65 18.81
C VAL A 156 6.29 9.77 18.25
N CYS A 157 6.96 8.65 17.98
CA CYS A 157 8.29 8.65 17.37
C CYS A 157 8.30 9.09 15.89
N GLY A 158 7.15 9.10 15.22
CA GLY A 158 7.00 9.54 13.84
C GLY A 158 7.11 8.41 12.80
N ASN A 159 7.44 8.77 11.55
CA ASN A 159 7.42 7.84 10.41
C ASN A 159 8.56 6.80 10.41
N SER A 160 9.54 6.96 11.26
CA SER A 160 10.63 6.01 11.44
C SER A 160 11.12 6.07 12.88
N PHE A 161 11.34 4.92 13.48
CA PHE A 161 11.82 4.80 14.84
C PHE A 161 12.80 3.62 14.98
N ASN A 162 13.64 3.68 16.00
CA ASN A 162 14.49 2.56 16.37
C ASN A 162 13.71 1.64 17.33
N PRO A 163 13.56 0.34 17.04
CA PRO A 163 12.90 -0.62 17.93
C PRO A 163 13.45 -0.61 19.37
N ASP A 164 14.76 -0.38 19.53
CA ASP A 164 15.38 -0.25 20.86
C ASP A 164 14.81 0.91 21.69
N THR A 165 14.34 1.97 21.03
CA THR A 165 13.71 3.10 21.73
C THR A 165 12.38 2.66 22.35
N LEU A 166 11.55 1.94 21.59
CA LEU A 166 10.28 1.40 22.08
C LEU A 166 10.50 0.39 23.20
N ARG A 167 11.42 -0.55 23.00
CA ARG A 167 11.80 -1.55 23.99
C ARG A 167 12.17 -0.93 25.33
N ARG A 168 13.03 0.08 25.35
CA ARG A 168 13.45 0.76 26.57
C ARG A 168 12.30 1.51 27.25
N THR A 169 11.41 2.10 26.46
CA THR A 169 10.30 2.89 26.98
C THR A 169 9.22 2.01 27.62
N MET A 170 9.01 0.82 27.05
CA MET A 170 8.00 -0.14 27.53
C MET A 170 8.57 -1.22 28.44
N ALA A 171 9.89 -1.26 28.65
CA ALA A 171 10.59 -2.34 29.36
C ALA A 171 10.29 -3.75 28.79
N LEU A 172 10.11 -3.84 27.45
CA LEU A 172 9.84 -5.08 26.73
C LEU A 172 11.12 -5.77 26.29
N ASP A 173 11.06 -7.08 26.06
CA ASP A 173 12.12 -7.80 25.38
C ASP A 173 12.14 -7.47 23.87
N LEU A 174 13.30 -7.64 23.22
CA LEU A 174 13.47 -7.29 21.80
C LEU A 174 12.59 -8.18 20.89
N ALA A 175 12.32 -9.41 21.29
CA ALA A 175 11.47 -10.33 20.58
C ALA A 175 10.02 -9.82 20.49
N ASP A 176 9.49 -9.31 21.61
CA ASP A 176 8.11 -8.80 21.73
C ASP A 176 7.85 -7.53 20.91
N VAL A 177 8.90 -6.85 20.46
CA VAL A 177 8.79 -5.62 19.63
C VAL A 177 8.89 -5.91 18.14
N LEU A 178 9.38 -7.11 17.77
CA LEU A 178 9.64 -7.50 16.37
C LEU A 178 8.65 -8.52 15.82
N GLU A 179 7.73 -9.05 16.63
CA GLU A 179 6.57 -9.83 16.21
C GLU A 179 5.43 -8.91 15.74
#